data_8b0892a066e5d4c1348357ba037e1c06
#
_entry.id   8b0892a066e5d4c1348357ba037e1c06
#
_cell.length_a   1.000
_cell.length_b   1.000
_cell.length_c   1.000
_cell.angle_alpha   90.00
_cell.angle_beta   90.00
_cell.angle_gamma   90.00
#
_symmetry.space_group_name_H-M   'P 1'
#
loop_
_entity.id
_entity.type
_entity.pdbx_description
1 polymer ?
#
loop_
_entity_poly.entity_id
_entity_poly.type
_entity_poly.pdbx_seq_one_letter_code
_entity_poly.pdbx_strand_id
1 'polypeptide(L)'
;MGKMTCKDVAQTVFLSEGRFSHLFREQVGMTFSAYVIYQRIMNVYAYVIQGKTITEAAIESGFSSSAHFADVNRRVFGVSMRAIMKNLTYIKIT
;
A
#
# COMPACT_ATOMS: atom_id res chain seq x y z
N MET A 1 6.55 9.45 5.79
CA MET A 1 7.40 8.66 4.90
C MET A 1 7.27 9.18 3.47
N GLY A 2 8.37 9.57 2.85
CA GLY A 2 8.36 10.09 1.49
C GLY A 2 8.00 9.01 0.46
N LYS A 3 7.73 9.47 -0.76
CA LYS A 3 7.49 8.55 -1.86
C LYS A 3 8.81 7.87 -2.26
N MET A 4 8.89 6.57 -2.09
CA MET A 4 10.01 5.79 -2.56
C MET A 4 9.70 5.26 -3.95
N THR A 5 10.55 5.59 -4.91
CA THR A 5 10.38 5.12 -6.29
C THR A 5 11.33 3.97 -6.58
N CYS A 6 11.04 3.25 -7.66
CA CYS A 6 11.91 2.20 -8.15
C CYS A 6 13.32 2.72 -8.42
N LYS A 7 13.41 3.94 -8.98
CA LYS A 7 14.69 4.59 -9.25
C LYS A 7 15.49 4.84 -7.97
N ASP A 8 14.83 5.32 -6.91
CA ASP A 8 15.48 5.61 -5.63
C ASP A 8 16.09 4.34 -5.03
N VAL A 9 15.34 3.24 -5.01
CA VAL A 9 15.81 1.97 -4.46
C VAL A 9 16.94 1.40 -5.32
N ALA A 10 16.79 1.49 -6.65
CA ALA A 10 17.82 1.00 -7.56
C ALA A 10 19.15 1.72 -7.33
N GLN A 11 19.13 3.03 -7.10
CA GLN A 11 20.34 3.80 -6.79
C GLN A 11 20.98 3.34 -5.49
N THR A 12 20.17 3.05 -4.47
CA THR A 12 20.65 2.58 -3.17
C THR A 12 21.41 1.26 -3.29
N VAL A 13 20.98 0.36 -4.16
CA VAL A 13 21.61 -0.96 -4.35
C VAL A 13 22.53 -1.00 -5.56
N PHE A 14 22.86 0.16 -6.14
CA PHE A 14 23.80 0.29 -7.27
C PHE A 14 23.38 -0.47 -8.51
N LEU A 15 22.05 -0.59 -8.75
CA LEU A 15 21.51 -1.19 -9.95
C LEU A 15 20.83 -0.12 -10.81
N SER A 16 20.73 -0.35 -12.11
CA SER A 16 19.89 0.49 -12.96
C SER A 16 18.43 0.27 -12.60
N GLU A 17 17.59 1.29 -12.85
CA GLU A 17 16.16 1.19 -12.57
C GLU A 17 15.52 0.00 -13.28
N GLY A 18 15.84 -0.19 -14.56
CA GLY A 18 15.29 -1.29 -15.35
C GLY A 18 15.71 -2.66 -14.82
N ARG A 19 16.98 -2.80 -14.45
CA ARG A 19 17.48 -4.06 -13.90
C ARG A 19 16.87 -4.35 -12.53
N PHE A 20 16.76 -3.34 -11.68
CA PHE A 20 16.11 -3.50 -10.37
C PHE A 20 14.66 -3.92 -10.53
N SER A 21 13.90 -3.24 -11.42
CA SER A 21 12.49 -3.58 -11.68
C SER A 21 12.33 -5.02 -12.13
N HIS A 22 13.19 -5.46 -13.04
CA HIS A 22 13.14 -6.82 -13.56
C HIS A 22 13.40 -7.85 -12.47
N LEU A 23 14.47 -7.65 -11.69
CA LEU A 23 14.84 -8.53 -10.59
C LEU A 23 13.76 -8.56 -9.50
N PHE A 24 13.22 -7.39 -9.16
CA PHE A 24 12.17 -7.31 -8.15
C PHE A 24 10.94 -8.11 -8.57
N ARG A 25 10.48 -7.90 -9.80
CA ARG A 25 9.31 -8.60 -10.32
C ARG A 25 9.54 -10.12 -10.36
N GLU A 26 10.74 -10.54 -10.75
CA GLU A 26 11.09 -11.94 -10.83
C GLU A 26 11.13 -12.60 -9.46
N GLN A 27 11.68 -11.93 -8.45
CA GLN A 27 11.84 -12.49 -7.11
C GLN A 27 10.57 -12.36 -6.25
N VAL A 28 9.83 -11.25 -6.41
CA VAL A 28 8.69 -10.94 -5.54
C VAL A 28 7.35 -11.34 -6.19
N GLY A 29 7.31 -11.41 -7.53
CA GLY A 29 6.10 -11.80 -8.26
C GLY A 29 5.17 -10.63 -8.60
N MET A 30 5.53 -9.39 -8.22
CA MET A 30 4.79 -8.19 -8.58
C MET A 30 5.76 -7.06 -8.85
N THR A 31 5.29 -6.00 -9.52
CA THR A 31 6.14 -4.83 -9.78
C THR A 31 6.45 -4.10 -8.48
N PHE A 32 7.57 -3.39 -8.46
CA PHE A 32 7.91 -2.58 -7.29
C PHE A 32 6.85 -1.51 -7.01
N SER A 33 6.32 -0.87 -8.06
CA SER A 33 5.26 0.13 -7.91
C SER A 33 4.00 -0.46 -7.26
N ALA A 34 3.58 -1.64 -7.69
CA ALA A 34 2.43 -2.32 -7.09
C ALA A 34 2.71 -2.69 -5.63
N TYR A 35 3.92 -3.13 -5.32
CA TYR A 35 4.33 -3.46 -3.97
C TYR A 35 4.26 -2.24 -3.05
N VAL A 36 4.75 -1.08 -3.51
CA VAL A 36 4.71 0.16 -2.73
C VAL A 36 3.26 0.57 -2.44
N ILE A 37 2.38 0.49 -3.44
CA ILE A 37 0.96 0.80 -3.27
C ILE A 37 0.33 -0.15 -2.25
N TYR A 38 0.62 -1.43 -2.35
CA TYR A 38 0.13 -2.43 -1.41
C TYR A 38 0.57 -2.11 0.02
N GLN A 39 1.84 -1.75 0.22
CA GLN A 39 2.36 -1.39 1.54
C GLN A 39 1.69 -0.14 2.10
N ARG A 40 1.43 0.86 1.26
CA ARG A 40 0.71 2.07 1.69
C ARG A 40 -0.72 1.74 2.13
N ILE A 41 -1.40 0.87 1.40
CA ILE A 41 -2.74 0.42 1.77
C ILE A 41 -2.70 -0.30 3.13
N MET A 42 -1.75 -1.20 3.32
CA MET A 42 -1.61 -1.91 4.58
C MET A 42 -1.33 -0.97 5.75
N ASN A 43 -0.56 0.10 5.52
CA ASN A 43 -0.31 1.11 6.55
C ASN A 43 -1.59 1.84 6.96
N VAL A 44 -2.48 2.13 6.00
CA VAL A 44 -3.78 2.74 6.31
C VAL A 44 -4.58 1.83 7.26
N TYR A 45 -4.66 0.55 6.94
CA TYR A 45 -5.37 -0.41 7.80
C TYR A 45 -4.77 -0.46 9.20
N ALA A 46 -3.45 -0.49 9.30
CA ALA A 46 -2.76 -0.52 10.59
C ALA A 46 -3.08 0.72 11.43
N TYR A 47 -3.04 1.91 10.81
CA TYR A 47 -3.35 3.15 11.51
C TYR A 47 -4.81 3.22 11.97
N VAL A 48 -5.74 2.75 11.14
CA VAL A 48 -7.17 2.73 11.51
C VAL A 48 -7.40 1.78 12.68
N ILE A 49 -6.74 0.63 12.69
CA ILE A 49 -6.81 -0.33 13.80
C ILE A 49 -6.27 0.29 15.08
N GLN A 50 -5.27 1.16 14.99
CA GLN A 50 -4.70 1.88 16.12
C GLN A 50 -5.56 3.03 16.62
N GLY A 51 -6.68 3.31 15.95
CA GLY A 51 -7.62 4.34 16.37
C GLY A 51 -7.57 5.64 15.57
N LYS A 52 -6.76 5.72 14.53
CA LYS A 52 -6.73 6.91 13.68
C LYS A 52 -7.93 6.93 12.73
N THR A 53 -8.35 8.13 12.34
CA THR A 53 -9.40 8.25 11.33
C THR A 53 -8.88 7.80 9.97
N ILE A 54 -9.80 7.45 9.07
CA ILE A 54 -9.42 7.06 7.71
C ILE A 54 -8.66 8.19 7.02
N THR A 55 -9.10 9.45 7.20
CA THR A 55 -8.44 10.60 6.60
C THR A 55 -7.00 10.74 7.10
N GLU A 56 -6.79 10.69 8.41
CA GLU A 56 -5.45 10.76 8.99
C GLU A 56 -4.56 9.61 8.50
N ALA A 57 -5.10 8.41 8.56
CA ALA A 57 -4.38 7.21 8.14
C ALA A 57 -3.97 7.28 6.67
N ALA A 58 -4.86 7.72 5.80
CA ALA A 58 -4.60 7.83 4.37
C ALA A 58 -3.46 8.82 4.10
N ILE A 59 -3.53 10.01 4.70
CA ILE A 59 -2.52 11.05 4.50
C ILE A 59 -1.16 10.60 5.05
N GLU A 60 -1.12 10.02 6.24
CA GLU A 60 0.13 9.54 6.82
C GLU A 60 0.74 8.38 6.03
N SER A 61 -0.08 7.64 5.32
CA SER A 61 0.38 6.52 4.50
C SER A 61 0.80 6.91 3.08
N GLY A 62 0.70 8.20 2.73
CA GLY A 62 1.19 8.71 1.45
C GLY A 62 0.12 8.93 0.40
N PHE A 63 -1.16 8.86 0.76
CA PHE A 63 -2.26 9.21 -0.15
C PHE A 63 -2.58 10.70 -0.02
N SER A 64 -3.08 11.28 -1.11
CA SER A 64 -3.41 12.73 -1.11
C SER A 64 -4.68 13.05 -0.33
N SER A 65 -5.56 12.06 -0.16
CA SER A 65 -6.84 12.24 0.54
C SER A 65 -7.43 10.87 0.89
N SER A 66 -8.46 10.87 1.72
CA SER A 66 -9.21 9.63 2.00
C SER A 66 -9.94 9.13 0.76
N ALA A 67 -10.43 10.04 -0.08
CA ALA A 67 -11.09 9.68 -1.34
C ALA A 67 -10.11 9.00 -2.30
N HIS A 68 -8.88 9.51 -2.40
CA HIS A 68 -7.83 8.90 -3.21
C HIS A 68 -7.52 7.49 -2.71
N PHE A 69 -7.34 7.34 -1.41
CA PHE A 69 -7.12 6.02 -0.82
C PHE A 69 -8.27 5.06 -1.13
N ALA A 70 -9.51 5.51 -0.96
CA ALA A 70 -10.69 4.66 -1.19
C ALA A 70 -10.75 4.16 -2.64
N ASP A 71 -10.42 5.03 -3.59
CA ASP A 71 -10.39 4.68 -5.00
C ASP A 71 -9.31 3.63 -5.30
N VAL A 72 -8.10 3.85 -4.80
CA VAL A 72 -6.99 2.90 -5.00
C VAL A 72 -7.30 1.56 -4.33
N ASN A 73 -7.81 1.60 -3.10
CA ASN A 73 -8.16 0.39 -2.35
C ASN A 73 -9.19 -0.46 -3.11
N ARG A 74 -10.22 0.19 -3.65
CA ARG A 74 -11.24 -0.50 -4.42
C ARG A 74 -10.69 -1.10 -5.71
N ARG A 75 -9.79 -0.39 -6.39
CA ARG A 75 -9.14 -0.90 -7.60
C ARG A 75 -8.28 -2.13 -7.32
N VAL A 76 -7.56 -2.11 -6.21
CA VAL A 76 -6.63 -3.20 -5.87
C VAL A 76 -7.37 -4.43 -5.35
N PHE A 77 -8.34 -4.24 -4.45
CA PHE A 77 -9.03 -5.36 -3.79
C PHE A 77 -10.43 -5.63 -4.34
N GLY A 78 -10.98 -4.75 -5.17
CA GLY A 78 -12.31 -4.92 -5.73
C GLY A 78 -13.45 -4.62 -4.76
N VAL A 79 -13.15 -4.33 -3.50
CA VAL A 79 -14.14 -4.02 -2.46
C VAL A 79 -13.69 -2.84 -1.62
N SER A 80 -14.62 -2.23 -0.89
CA SER A 80 -14.31 -1.08 -0.04
C SER A 80 -13.59 -1.51 1.24
N MET A 81 -12.88 -0.55 1.86
CA MET A 81 -12.24 -0.79 3.14
C MET A 81 -13.24 -1.24 4.20
N ARG A 82 -14.45 -0.65 4.20
CA ARG A 82 -15.50 -1.03 5.14
C ARG A 82 -15.83 -2.52 5.06
N ALA A 83 -15.95 -3.06 3.84
CA ALA A 83 -16.24 -4.47 3.64
C ALA A 83 -15.09 -5.35 4.15
N ILE A 84 -13.85 -4.96 3.87
CA ILE A 84 -12.66 -5.70 4.32
C ILE A 84 -12.58 -5.70 5.84
N MET A 85 -12.75 -4.54 6.48
CA MET A 85 -12.68 -4.42 7.94
C MET A 85 -13.79 -5.21 8.63
N LYS A 86 -14.98 -5.22 8.05
CA LYS A 86 -16.09 -6.03 8.56
C LYS A 86 -15.74 -7.50 8.58
N ASN A 87 -15.14 -8.00 7.50
CA ASN A 87 -14.75 -9.41 7.42
C ASN A 87 -13.64 -9.74 8.42
N LEU A 88 -12.67 -8.85 8.61
CA LEU A 88 -11.60 -9.04 9.60
C LEU A 88 -12.15 -9.11 11.01
N THR A 89 -13.10 -8.22 11.34
CA THR A 89 -13.75 -8.20 12.65
C THR A 89 -14.51 -9.51 12.89
N TYR A 90 -15.20 -10.00 11.87
CA TYR A 90 -15.91 -11.27 11.95
C TYR A 90 -14.97 -12.43 12.23
N ILE A 91 -13.85 -12.48 11.53
CA ILE A 91 -12.83 -13.52 11.71
C ILE A 91 -12.26 -13.49 13.13
N LYS A 92 -12.03 -12.29 13.68
CA LYS A 92 -11.51 -12.15 15.03
C LYS A 92 -12.47 -12.65 16.11
N ILE A 93 -13.76 -12.56 15.85
CA ILE A 93 -14.80 -12.99 16.81
C ILE A 93 -14.96 -14.50 16.78
N THR A 94 -14.69 -15.13 15.66
CA THR A 94 -14.79 -16.57 15.53
C THR A 94 -13.48 -17.25 15.91
#